data_ff39f355e541d415267bfd77b5c17fc2
#
_entry.id   ff39f355e541d415267bfd77b5c17fc2
#
_cell.length_a   1.000
_cell.length_b   1.000
_cell.length_c   1.000
_cell.angle_alpha   90.00
_cell.angle_beta   90.00
_cell.angle_gamma   90.00
#
_symmetry.space_group_name_H-M   'P 1'
#
loop_
_entity.id
_entity.type
_entity.pdbx_description
1 polymer ?
#
loop_
_entity_poly.entity_id
_entity_poly.type
_entity_poly.pdbx_seq_one_letter_code
_entity_poly.pdbx_strand_id
1 'polypeptide(L)'
;IEKEAKINIKDVMVSMSGETIKSINSLSRTSINDSTDSKIDEEIKSKLLSQCADIQVSTGRHILHKISQGFIIDDSPLIRNPLGMRGKIVEARAHIIHVQEFNLAQIDACFTGDLAIDINPVFDGLASSYGNLSEDDKKLGVVFVDIGSDKTNVVIYKDKYLIHSKVIPIGSNLVTKDLATRFDTSIQHAEEIKRKHVSALSKLADVESNFELPIENDDLKRKFNKKEVSEIAESRFKEIINKVNEAIQASGVNILKFGSGIKITGGGANVKNLDLLFKEQLGTKCEYLLLKKTVFKENLEDKREYATLIGLLLWPVSHVEDDSPLIGIKKSFTENFSNIWK
;
A
#
# COMPACT_ATOMS: atom_id res chain seq x y z
N ILE A 1 16.41 -0.50 22.45
CA ILE A 1 16.87 -1.15 21.19
C ILE A 1 18.37 -0.91 21.03
N GLU A 2 18.91 0.36 20.93
CA GLU A 2 20.33 0.65 20.75
C GLU A 2 21.22 0.00 21.80
N LYS A 3 20.83 0.08 23.09
CA LYS A 3 21.54 -0.56 24.21
C LYS A 3 21.57 -2.09 24.13
N GLU A 4 20.46 -2.70 23.68
CA GLU A 4 20.35 -4.16 23.53
C GLU A 4 21.09 -4.66 22.29
N ALA A 5 20.93 -3.96 21.16
CA ALA A 5 21.57 -4.31 19.90
C ALA A 5 23.04 -3.89 19.83
N LYS A 6 23.51 -3.02 20.76
CA LYS A 6 24.89 -2.42 20.75
C LYS A 6 25.21 -1.70 19.45
N ILE A 7 24.24 -1.05 18.85
CA ILE A 7 24.37 -0.26 17.63
C ILE A 7 23.93 1.18 17.88
N ASN A 8 24.43 2.10 17.07
CA ASN A 8 23.94 3.47 17.04
C ASN A 8 23.05 3.64 15.81
N ILE A 9 21.78 4.00 16.01
CA ILE A 9 20.79 4.18 14.93
C ILE A 9 20.95 5.60 14.38
N LYS A 10 21.29 5.71 13.10
CA LYS A 10 21.43 6.99 12.40
C LYS A 10 20.29 7.28 11.44
N ASP A 11 19.66 6.22 10.92
CA ASP A 11 18.59 6.31 9.94
C ASP A 11 17.38 5.46 10.37
N VAL A 12 16.19 5.98 10.22
CA VAL A 12 14.95 5.24 10.45
C VAL A 12 14.00 5.39 9.27
N MET A 13 13.36 4.30 8.89
CA MET A 13 12.21 4.34 8.01
C MET A 13 10.93 4.32 8.81
N VAL A 14 10.05 5.27 8.53
CA VAL A 14 8.78 5.42 9.24
C VAL A 14 7.64 5.25 8.25
N SER A 15 6.77 4.26 8.49
CA SER A 15 5.54 4.14 7.70
C SER A 15 4.61 5.30 7.98
N MET A 16 4.05 5.87 6.93
CA MET A 16 3.13 6.98 6.99
C MET A 16 1.84 6.63 6.28
N SER A 17 0.70 6.86 6.94
CA SER A 17 -0.62 6.71 6.36
C SER A 17 -1.57 7.78 6.86
N GLY A 18 -2.58 8.10 6.07
CA GLY A 18 -3.62 9.06 6.46
C GLY A 18 -4.37 9.58 5.24
N GLU A 19 -5.57 10.08 5.47
CA GLU A 19 -6.42 10.68 4.43
C GLU A 19 -5.82 11.95 3.80
N THR A 20 -4.80 12.53 4.43
CA THR A 20 -4.04 13.65 3.88
C THR A 20 -3.05 13.22 2.81
N ILE A 21 -2.71 11.93 2.70
CA ILE A 21 -1.91 11.38 1.61
C ILE A 21 -2.78 11.35 0.36
N LYS A 22 -2.30 11.99 -0.69
CA LYS A 22 -2.95 12.04 -2.00
C LYS A 22 -1.92 11.74 -3.09
N SER A 23 -2.41 11.33 -4.25
CA SER A 23 -1.55 11.08 -5.40
C SER A 23 -2.10 11.74 -6.66
N ILE A 24 -1.19 12.08 -7.57
CA ILE A 24 -1.50 12.58 -8.91
C ILE A 24 -0.52 11.95 -9.91
N ASN A 25 -0.97 11.79 -11.13
CA ASN A 25 -0.11 11.42 -12.25
C ASN A 25 0.32 12.70 -12.97
N SER A 26 1.60 12.79 -13.27
CA SER A 26 2.22 13.90 -13.97
C SER A 26 2.86 13.42 -15.26
N LEU A 27 2.97 14.29 -16.22
CA LEU A 27 3.68 14.06 -17.47
C LEU A 27 4.53 15.27 -17.84
N SER A 28 5.67 15.00 -18.50
CA SER A 28 6.50 16.00 -19.13
C SER A 28 6.80 15.56 -20.55
N ARG A 29 6.84 16.50 -21.49
CA ARG A 29 7.04 16.24 -22.90
C ARG A 29 8.07 17.19 -23.48
N THR A 30 9.00 16.67 -24.30
CA THR A 30 9.95 17.48 -25.03
C THR A 30 10.10 17.01 -26.46
N SER A 31 10.40 17.93 -27.36
CA SER A 31 10.80 17.62 -28.73
C SER A 31 12.30 17.45 -28.80
N ILE A 32 12.77 16.39 -29.49
CA ILE A 32 14.17 16.20 -29.81
C ILE A 32 14.44 16.85 -31.15
N ASN A 33 15.47 17.69 -31.24
CA ASN A 33 15.80 18.39 -32.48
C ASN A 33 16.08 17.41 -33.63
N ASP A 34 15.62 17.76 -34.83
CA ASP A 34 15.67 16.97 -36.07
C ASP A 34 17.09 16.75 -36.64
N SER A 35 18.16 16.85 -35.85
CA SER A 35 19.49 16.45 -36.29
C SER A 35 19.51 14.93 -36.50
N THR A 36 20.01 14.50 -37.62
CA THR A 36 19.95 13.12 -38.15
C THR A 36 20.50 12.02 -37.25
N ASP A 37 20.99 12.37 -36.07
CA ASP A 37 21.61 11.46 -35.08
C ASP A 37 21.12 11.65 -33.64
N SER A 38 20.00 12.34 -33.42
CA SER A 38 19.50 12.66 -32.07
C SER A 38 18.95 11.41 -31.39
N LYS A 39 19.79 10.77 -30.59
CA LYS A 39 19.43 9.71 -29.67
C LYS A 39 19.07 10.33 -28.32
N ILE A 40 18.12 9.71 -27.63
CA ILE A 40 17.82 10.06 -26.23
C ILE A 40 19.03 9.66 -25.38
N ASP A 41 19.65 10.63 -24.78
CA ASP A 41 20.76 10.49 -23.84
C ASP A 41 20.28 10.60 -22.38
N GLU A 42 21.22 10.48 -21.43
CA GLU A 42 20.91 10.56 -20.00
C GLU A 42 20.51 11.98 -19.59
N GLU A 43 20.98 13.02 -20.28
CA GLU A 43 20.64 14.40 -19.99
C GLU A 43 19.16 14.67 -20.32
N ILE A 44 18.69 14.26 -21.50
CA ILE A 44 17.28 14.37 -21.91
C ILE A 44 16.38 13.56 -20.98
N LYS A 45 16.76 12.33 -20.65
CA LYS A 45 16.02 11.44 -19.73
C LYS A 45 15.89 12.07 -18.34
N SER A 46 17.00 12.50 -17.75
CA SER A 46 17.03 13.11 -16.40
C SER A 46 16.26 14.41 -16.36
N LYS A 47 16.38 15.27 -17.38
CA LYS A 47 15.63 16.51 -17.50
C LYS A 47 14.13 16.27 -17.56
N LEU A 48 13.68 15.31 -18.39
CA LEU A 48 12.25 14.96 -18.48
C LEU A 48 11.70 14.42 -17.18
N LEU A 49 12.44 13.52 -16.51
CA LEU A 49 12.03 12.97 -15.21
C LEU A 49 11.97 14.06 -14.13
N SER A 50 12.94 14.96 -14.09
CA SER A 50 12.92 16.06 -13.12
C SER A 50 11.75 17.02 -13.38
N GLN A 51 11.48 17.39 -14.63
CA GLN A 51 10.34 18.23 -15.00
C GLN A 51 9.01 17.56 -14.67
N CYS A 52 8.89 16.25 -14.95
CA CYS A 52 7.71 15.46 -14.63
C CYS A 52 7.47 15.38 -13.11
N ALA A 53 8.53 15.34 -12.34
CA ALA A 53 8.51 15.21 -10.89
C ALA A 53 8.47 16.57 -10.15
N ASP A 54 8.75 17.67 -10.85
CA ASP A 54 8.76 19.04 -10.30
C ASP A 54 7.40 19.73 -10.51
N ILE A 55 6.35 19.10 -9.97
CA ILE A 55 5.01 19.65 -9.99
C ILE A 55 4.77 20.51 -8.75
N GLN A 56 4.08 21.61 -8.93
CA GLN A 56 3.61 22.41 -7.81
C GLN A 56 2.41 21.71 -7.15
N VAL A 57 2.62 21.20 -5.96
CA VAL A 57 1.51 20.78 -5.09
C VAL A 57 0.95 22.00 -4.34
N SER A 58 -0.29 21.92 -3.89
CA SER A 58 -0.92 23.00 -3.15
C SER A 58 -0.08 23.42 -1.94
N THR A 59 -0.13 24.70 -1.57
CA THR A 59 0.57 25.25 -0.40
C THR A 59 0.31 24.40 0.86
N GLY A 60 1.34 24.18 1.68
CA GLY A 60 1.28 23.36 2.89
C GLY A 60 1.31 21.83 2.62
N ARG A 61 1.71 21.43 1.42
CA ARG A 61 1.91 20.01 1.06
C ARG A 61 3.34 19.74 0.63
N HIS A 62 3.81 18.56 0.99
CA HIS A 62 5.14 18.06 0.66
C HIS A 62 5.05 16.82 -0.23
N ILE A 63 5.94 16.71 -1.22
CA ILE A 63 6.04 15.51 -2.06
C ILE A 63 6.79 14.43 -1.28
N LEU A 64 6.09 13.31 -1.04
CA LEU A 64 6.64 12.18 -0.32
C LEU A 64 7.39 11.21 -1.25
N HIS A 65 6.79 10.89 -2.40
CA HIS A 65 7.39 9.99 -3.39
C HIS A 65 7.18 10.50 -4.81
N LYS A 66 8.22 10.31 -5.65
CA LYS A 66 8.24 10.55 -7.08
C LYS A 66 8.57 9.23 -7.77
N ILE A 67 7.61 8.64 -8.49
CA ILE A 67 7.74 7.28 -9.02
C ILE A 67 7.59 7.32 -10.54
N SER A 68 8.64 6.93 -11.27
CA SER A 68 8.59 6.87 -12.73
C SER A 68 7.57 5.82 -13.21
N GLN A 69 6.74 6.21 -14.15
CA GLN A 69 5.83 5.32 -14.88
C GLN A 69 6.35 4.98 -16.27
N GLY A 70 7.55 5.43 -16.63
CA GLY A 70 8.18 5.15 -17.93
C GLY A 70 8.04 6.29 -18.93
N PHE A 71 8.34 5.96 -20.21
CA PHE A 71 8.46 6.92 -21.29
C PHE A 71 7.63 6.48 -22.50
N ILE A 72 7.19 7.43 -23.30
CA ILE A 72 6.54 7.22 -24.60
C ILE A 72 7.34 8.00 -25.64
N ILE A 73 7.69 7.36 -26.75
CA ILE A 73 8.41 7.96 -27.86
C ILE A 73 7.51 7.89 -29.09
N ASP A 74 7.18 9.03 -29.69
CA ASP A 74 6.39 9.13 -30.92
C ASP A 74 5.14 8.21 -30.91
N ASP A 75 4.32 8.29 -29.84
CA ASP A 75 3.10 7.49 -29.64
C ASP A 75 3.34 5.97 -29.51
N SER A 76 4.59 5.54 -29.25
CA SER A 76 4.90 4.14 -28.96
C SER A 76 4.23 3.64 -27.68
N PRO A 77 4.17 2.31 -27.46
CA PRO A 77 3.84 1.78 -26.13
C PRO A 77 4.80 2.31 -25.05
N LEU A 78 4.33 2.34 -23.80
CA LEU A 78 5.11 2.75 -22.65
C LEU A 78 6.37 1.88 -22.48
N ILE A 79 7.53 2.50 -22.38
CA ILE A 79 8.84 1.84 -22.24
C ILE A 79 9.52 2.28 -20.95
N ARG A 80 10.33 1.41 -20.35
CA ARG A 80 11.01 1.70 -19.08
C ARG A 80 12.24 2.59 -19.25
N ASN A 81 13.06 2.32 -20.24
CA ASN A 81 14.28 3.04 -20.50
C ASN A 81 14.37 3.51 -21.95
N PRO A 82 14.38 4.83 -22.21
CA PRO A 82 14.39 5.39 -23.54
C PRO A 82 15.83 5.57 -24.11
N LEU A 83 16.88 5.27 -23.32
CA LEU A 83 18.28 5.57 -23.68
C LEU A 83 18.68 4.91 -25.01
N GLY A 84 19.34 5.69 -25.87
CA GLY A 84 19.83 5.26 -27.17
C GLY A 84 18.74 5.12 -28.25
N MET A 85 17.46 5.27 -27.87
CA MET A 85 16.35 5.26 -28.82
C MET A 85 16.27 6.59 -29.56
N ARG A 86 15.69 6.54 -30.76
CA ARG A 86 15.45 7.72 -31.62
C ARG A 86 13.94 8.02 -31.63
N GLY A 87 13.62 9.30 -31.71
CA GLY A 87 12.25 9.78 -31.84
C GLY A 87 12.22 11.31 -31.91
N LYS A 88 11.09 11.84 -32.32
CA LYS A 88 10.89 13.30 -32.42
C LYS A 88 10.34 13.89 -31.12
N ILE A 89 9.51 13.12 -30.44
CA ILE A 89 8.84 13.55 -29.23
C ILE A 89 9.03 12.46 -28.17
N VAL A 90 9.45 12.88 -26.97
CA VAL A 90 9.58 12.00 -25.81
C VAL A 90 8.72 12.55 -24.68
N GLU A 91 7.91 11.67 -24.12
CA GLU A 91 7.08 11.94 -22.97
C GLU A 91 7.55 11.07 -21.80
N ALA A 92 7.78 11.66 -20.63
CA ALA A 92 7.97 10.95 -19.36
C ALA A 92 6.70 11.02 -18.51
N ARG A 93 6.40 9.97 -17.79
CA ARG A 93 5.27 9.89 -16.85
C ARG A 93 5.75 9.54 -15.45
N ALA A 94 5.12 10.15 -14.45
CA ALA A 94 5.41 9.87 -13.05
C ALA A 94 4.14 9.84 -12.21
N HIS A 95 4.14 8.99 -11.18
CA HIS A 95 3.17 8.98 -10.10
C HIS A 95 3.77 9.71 -8.90
N ILE A 96 3.10 10.76 -8.46
CA ILE A 96 3.56 11.62 -7.36
C ILE A 96 2.64 11.42 -6.17
N ILE A 97 3.23 11.05 -5.03
CA ILE A 97 2.52 10.91 -3.76
C ILE A 97 2.95 12.08 -2.87
N HIS A 98 1.97 12.80 -2.34
CA HIS A 98 2.21 13.97 -1.50
C HIS A 98 1.32 13.96 -0.25
N VAL A 99 1.76 14.66 0.79
CA VAL A 99 1.13 14.70 2.12
C VAL A 99 1.08 16.14 2.62
N GLN A 100 0.28 16.44 3.63
CA GLN A 100 0.34 17.72 4.34
C GLN A 100 1.64 17.82 5.15
N GLU A 101 2.33 18.96 5.10
CA GLU A 101 3.57 19.24 5.85
C GLU A 101 3.41 19.04 7.35
N PHE A 102 2.23 19.37 7.89
CA PHE A 102 1.92 19.16 9.29
C PHE A 102 2.10 17.70 9.75
N ASN A 103 1.76 16.72 8.89
CA ASN A 103 1.93 15.31 9.25
C ASN A 103 3.41 14.90 9.31
N LEU A 104 4.26 15.48 8.45
CA LEU A 104 5.71 15.27 8.52
C LEU A 104 6.28 15.88 9.80
N ALA A 105 5.90 17.13 10.12
CA ALA A 105 6.33 17.78 11.34
C ALA A 105 5.94 17.00 12.62
N GLN A 106 4.78 16.32 12.61
CA GLN A 106 4.39 15.46 13.73
C GLN A 106 5.30 14.23 13.85
N ILE A 107 5.70 13.62 12.72
CA ILE A 107 6.66 12.50 12.74
C ILE A 107 8.01 13.00 13.25
N ASP A 108 8.52 14.10 12.72
CA ASP A 108 9.78 14.69 13.17
C ASP A 108 9.76 14.97 14.68
N ALA A 109 8.66 15.50 15.20
CA ALA A 109 8.49 15.78 16.64
C ALA A 109 8.54 14.52 17.53
N CYS A 110 8.23 13.33 16.99
CA CYS A 110 8.37 12.06 17.73
C CYS A 110 9.84 11.64 17.94
N PHE A 111 10.75 12.17 17.15
CA PHE A 111 12.18 11.85 17.19
C PHE A 111 13.02 13.01 17.73
N THR A 112 12.40 14.07 18.27
CA THR A 112 13.11 15.19 18.90
C THR A 112 13.79 14.73 20.18
N GLY A 113 15.12 14.69 20.14
CA GLY A 113 16.02 14.39 21.26
C GLY A 113 17.44 14.71 20.82
N ASP A 114 18.45 14.40 21.65
CA ASP A 114 19.88 14.62 21.36
C ASP A 114 20.43 13.73 20.23
N LEU A 115 19.57 13.04 19.49
CA LEU A 115 19.94 12.11 18.44
C LEU A 115 19.72 12.77 17.07
N ALA A 116 20.81 12.95 16.33
CA ALA A 116 20.77 13.27 14.90
C ALA A 116 20.36 12.00 14.13
N ILE A 117 19.06 11.74 14.05
CA ILE A 117 18.49 10.60 13.30
C ILE A 117 17.90 11.15 12.01
N ASP A 118 18.29 10.59 10.87
CA ASP A 118 17.66 10.85 9.59
C ASP A 118 16.34 10.07 9.48
N ILE A 119 15.24 10.79 9.37
CA ILE A 119 13.89 10.21 9.29
C ILE A 119 13.50 10.10 7.83
N ASN A 120 13.14 8.90 7.39
CA ASN A 120 12.71 8.61 6.03
C ASN A 120 11.26 8.12 6.02
N PRO A 121 10.29 9.04 5.82
CA PRO A 121 8.88 8.68 5.77
C PRO A 121 8.55 7.95 4.47
N VAL A 122 7.84 6.82 4.58
CA VAL A 122 7.40 6.00 3.45
C VAL A 122 5.90 5.78 3.54
N PHE A 123 5.19 6.01 2.44
CA PHE A 123 3.76 5.67 2.36
C PHE A 123 3.56 4.17 2.57
N ASP A 124 2.79 3.79 3.59
CA ASP A 124 2.61 2.38 4.00
C ASP A 124 2.02 1.49 2.91
N GLY A 125 1.03 1.98 2.15
CA GLY A 125 0.47 1.26 1.00
C GLY A 125 1.51 0.99 -0.09
N LEU A 126 2.44 1.92 -0.30
CA LEU A 126 3.55 1.74 -1.25
C LEU A 126 4.56 0.73 -0.71
N ALA A 127 4.98 0.87 0.55
CA ALA A 127 5.91 -0.06 1.18
C ALA A 127 5.37 -1.49 1.16
N SER A 128 4.14 -1.70 1.66
CA SER A 128 3.54 -3.04 1.74
C SER A 128 3.33 -3.68 0.37
N SER A 129 2.91 -2.92 -0.65
CA SER A 129 2.75 -3.43 -2.01
C SER A 129 4.09 -3.72 -2.69
N TYR A 130 5.07 -2.83 -2.55
CA TYR A 130 6.37 -2.95 -3.20
C TYR A 130 7.15 -4.14 -2.68
N GLY A 131 7.20 -4.33 -1.37
CA GLY A 131 7.93 -5.40 -0.73
C GLY A 131 7.34 -6.80 -0.92
N ASN A 132 6.03 -6.92 -1.09
CA ASN A 132 5.35 -8.22 -1.04
C ASN A 132 4.77 -8.69 -2.38
N LEU A 133 4.42 -7.80 -3.32
CA LEU A 133 3.97 -8.21 -4.65
C LEU A 133 5.13 -8.80 -5.46
N SER A 134 4.83 -9.82 -6.26
CA SER A 134 5.77 -10.35 -7.23
C SER A 134 5.84 -9.42 -8.47
N GLU A 135 6.94 -9.50 -9.22
CA GLU A 135 7.06 -8.78 -10.49
C GLU A 135 6.03 -9.25 -11.54
N ASP A 136 5.63 -10.51 -11.46
CA ASP A 136 4.57 -11.06 -12.32
C ASP A 136 3.20 -10.47 -11.96
N ASP A 137 2.88 -10.31 -10.66
CA ASP A 137 1.65 -9.62 -10.23
C ASP A 137 1.58 -8.21 -10.80
N LYS A 138 2.67 -7.44 -10.65
CA LYS A 138 2.77 -6.07 -11.17
C LYS A 138 2.65 -6.03 -12.70
N LYS A 139 3.25 -7.00 -13.41
CA LYS A 139 3.22 -7.11 -14.88
C LYS A 139 1.82 -7.47 -15.40
N LEU A 140 1.17 -8.45 -14.77
CA LEU A 140 -0.17 -8.91 -15.16
C LEU A 140 -1.28 -7.93 -14.80
N GLY A 141 -0.95 -6.92 -13.98
CA GLY A 141 -1.91 -5.98 -13.42
C GLY A 141 -2.53 -6.52 -12.13
N VAL A 142 -2.45 -5.72 -11.08
CA VAL A 142 -2.95 -6.07 -9.76
C VAL A 142 -3.50 -4.84 -9.04
N VAL A 143 -4.61 -5.03 -8.35
CA VAL A 143 -5.11 -4.11 -7.33
C VAL A 143 -4.69 -4.65 -5.97
N PHE A 144 -3.81 -3.95 -5.31
CA PHE A 144 -3.36 -4.27 -3.96
C PHE A 144 -4.20 -3.50 -2.96
N VAL A 145 -4.74 -4.19 -1.96
CA VAL A 145 -5.61 -3.62 -0.92
C VAL A 145 -5.10 -4.03 0.45
N ASP A 146 -4.66 -3.06 1.23
CA ASP A 146 -4.20 -3.26 2.61
C ASP A 146 -5.24 -2.70 3.56
N ILE A 147 -5.97 -3.61 4.24
CA ILE A 147 -7.06 -3.28 5.16
C ILE A 147 -6.52 -3.24 6.57
N GLY A 148 -6.27 -2.04 7.08
CA GLY A 148 -5.87 -1.81 8.45
C GLY A 148 -7.05 -1.72 9.42
N SER A 149 -6.76 -1.22 10.63
CA SER A 149 -7.76 -0.90 11.65
C SER A 149 -8.65 0.27 11.22
N ASP A 150 -8.05 1.41 10.92
CA ASP A 150 -8.77 2.67 10.69
C ASP A 150 -8.74 3.14 9.23
N LYS A 151 -7.90 2.53 8.39
CA LYS A 151 -7.65 2.91 7.01
C LYS A 151 -7.52 1.69 6.12
N THR A 152 -7.82 1.91 4.84
CA THR A 152 -7.58 0.94 3.77
C THR A 152 -6.77 1.61 2.67
N ASN A 153 -5.62 1.04 2.33
CA ASN A 153 -4.79 1.53 1.24
C ASN A 153 -5.10 0.74 -0.03
N VAL A 154 -5.24 1.44 -1.13
CA VAL A 154 -5.40 0.87 -2.47
C VAL A 154 -4.24 1.31 -3.32
N VAL A 155 -3.52 0.36 -3.92
CA VAL A 155 -2.39 0.60 -4.81
C VAL A 155 -2.57 -0.22 -6.06
N ILE A 156 -2.47 0.38 -7.24
CA ILE A 156 -2.77 -0.27 -8.51
C ILE A 156 -1.53 -0.28 -9.39
N TYR A 157 -1.12 -1.48 -9.79
CA TYR A 157 -0.05 -1.68 -10.76
C TYR A 157 -0.62 -2.22 -12.08
N LYS A 158 -0.07 -1.72 -13.19
CA LYS A 158 -0.34 -2.20 -14.53
C LYS A 158 0.96 -2.16 -15.33
N ASP A 159 1.26 -3.24 -16.06
CA ASP A 159 2.47 -3.34 -16.89
C ASP A 159 3.76 -3.01 -16.09
N LYS A 160 3.83 -3.43 -14.82
CA LYS A 160 4.86 -3.14 -13.81
C LYS A 160 4.88 -1.71 -13.24
N TYR A 161 4.07 -0.80 -13.76
CA TYR A 161 4.05 0.58 -13.30
C TYR A 161 2.96 0.81 -12.25
N LEU A 162 3.31 1.61 -11.23
CA LEU A 162 2.34 2.13 -10.28
C LEU A 162 1.53 3.22 -10.97
N ILE A 163 0.24 2.97 -11.16
CA ILE A 163 -0.64 3.90 -11.89
C ILE A 163 -1.60 4.66 -11.00
N HIS A 164 -1.89 4.15 -9.80
CA HIS A 164 -2.80 4.80 -8.86
C HIS A 164 -2.51 4.38 -7.43
N SER A 165 -2.67 5.31 -6.48
CA SER A 165 -2.66 5.04 -5.06
C SER A 165 -3.70 5.89 -4.33
N LYS A 166 -4.38 5.31 -3.34
CA LYS A 166 -5.44 5.97 -2.57
C LYS A 166 -5.46 5.47 -1.14
N VAL A 167 -5.59 6.39 -0.19
CA VAL A 167 -5.94 6.07 1.19
C VAL A 167 -7.45 6.29 1.38
N ILE A 168 -8.13 5.29 1.89
CA ILE A 168 -9.55 5.31 2.24
C ILE A 168 -9.60 5.39 3.77
N PRO A 169 -10.25 6.40 4.39
CA PRO A 169 -10.22 6.63 5.84
C PRO A 169 -11.22 5.74 6.59
N ILE A 170 -11.39 4.51 6.15
CA ILE A 170 -12.17 3.46 6.83
C ILE A 170 -11.40 2.15 6.82
N GLY A 171 -11.52 1.39 7.91
CA GLY A 171 -10.88 0.10 8.08
C GLY A 171 -11.71 -0.84 8.94
N SER A 172 -11.13 -1.97 9.32
CA SER A 172 -11.82 -3.05 10.02
C SER A 172 -12.29 -2.71 11.44
N ASN A 173 -11.81 -1.62 12.03
CA ASN A 173 -12.25 -1.16 13.36
C ASN A 173 -13.72 -0.71 13.36
N LEU A 174 -14.26 -0.30 12.22
CA LEU A 174 -15.68 -0.01 12.09
C LEU A 174 -16.55 -1.26 12.33
N VAL A 175 -16.10 -2.44 11.88
CA VAL A 175 -16.75 -3.72 12.19
C VAL A 175 -16.78 -3.95 13.70
N THR A 176 -15.67 -3.71 14.39
CA THR A 176 -15.57 -3.83 15.84
C THR A 176 -16.54 -2.90 16.55
N LYS A 177 -16.62 -1.63 16.11
CA LYS A 177 -17.55 -0.64 16.67
C LYS A 177 -19.03 -1.02 16.45
N ASP A 178 -19.36 -1.52 15.25
CA ASP A 178 -20.73 -1.97 14.95
C ASP A 178 -21.14 -3.16 15.82
N LEU A 179 -20.25 -4.13 15.99
CA LEU A 179 -20.48 -5.27 16.88
C LEU A 179 -20.60 -4.84 18.35
N ALA A 180 -19.73 -3.92 18.82
CA ALA A 180 -19.79 -3.39 20.18
C ALA A 180 -21.12 -2.70 20.45
N THR A 181 -21.58 -1.85 19.52
CA THR A 181 -22.85 -1.12 19.62
C THR A 181 -24.05 -2.06 19.53
N ARG A 182 -24.04 -2.98 18.55
CA ARG A 182 -25.18 -3.89 18.34
C ARG A 182 -25.44 -4.84 19.49
N PHE A 183 -24.33 -5.30 20.12
CA PHE A 183 -24.40 -6.29 21.19
C PHE A 183 -24.23 -5.70 22.59
N ASP A 184 -24.11 -4.38 22.70
CA ASP A 184 -23.86 -3.69 23.97
C ASP A 184 -22.74 -4.37 24.76
N THR A 185 -21.55 -4.42 24.13
CA THR A 185 -20.37 -5.07 24.70
C THR A 185 -19.13 -4.18 24.55
N SER A 186 -18.09 -4.48 25.30
CA SER A 186 -16.85 -3.72 25.22
C SER A 186 -16.18 -3.86 23.82
N ILE A 187 -15.41 -2.83 23.45
CA ILE A 187 -14.61 -2.84 22.21
C ILE A 187 -13.67 -4.06 22.18
N GLN A 188 -13.12 -4.46 23.32
CA GLN A 188 -12.22 -5.59 23.44
C GLN A 188 -12.94 -6.90 23.12
N HIS A 189 -14.12 -7.14 23.68
CA HIS A 189 -14.93 -8.32 23.37
C HIS A 189 -15.43 -8.31 21.92
N ALA A 190 -15.86 -7.16 21.40
CA ALA A 190 -16.26 -7.03 20.00
C ALA A 190 -15.10 -7.34 19.04
N GLU A 191 -13.85 -6.94 19.37
CA GLU A 191 -12.66 -7.28 18.59
C GLU A 191 -12.37 -8.79 18.63
N GLU A 192 -12.55 -9.42 19.79
CA GLU A 192 -12.43 -10.87 19.94
C GLU A 192 -13.49 -11.60 19.10
N ILE A 193 -14.75 -11.15 19.12
CA ILE A 193 -15.83 -11.67 18.25
C ILE A 193 -15.42 -11.58 16.79
N LYS A 194 -14.98 -10.39 16.34
CA LYS A 194 -14.57 -10.16 14.97
C LYS A 194 -13.46 -11.13 14.54
N ARG A 195 -12.42 -11.29 15.35
CA ARG A 195 -11.24 -12.09 15.02
C ARG A 195 -11.51 -13.60 15.01
N LYS A 196 -12.36 -14.10 15.93
CA LYS A 196 -12.52 -15.53 16.14
C LYS A 196 -13.79 -16.11 15.49
N HIS A 197 -14.85 -15.33 15.35
CA HIS A 197 -16.18 -15.86 15.07
C HIS A 197 -16.84 -15.30 13.81
N VAL A 198 -16.33 -14.19 13.26
CA VAL A 198 -16.90 -13.57 12.06
C VAL A 198 -16.44 -14.27 10.78
N SER A 199 -17.38 -14.48 9.87
CA SER A 199 -17.15 -14.69 8.45
C SER A 199 -17.58 -13.44 7.68
N ALA A 200 -16.71 -12.88 6.84
CA ALA A 200 -17.04 -11.72 6.01
C ALA A 200 -18.17 -12.00 5.02
N LEU A 201 -18.43 -13.27 4.73
CA LEU A 201 -19.54 -13.74 3.91
C LEU A 201 -20.48 -14.56 4.80
N SER A 202 -21.56 -13.93 5.27
CA SER A 202 -22.46 -14.48 6.32
C SER A 202 -23.15 -15.78 5.93
N LYS A 203 -23.40 -15.99 4.63
CA LYS A 203 -23.96 -17.26 4.12
C LYS A 203 -23.06 -18.48 4.34
N LEU A 204 -21.77 -18.25 4.61
CA LEU A 204 -20.78 -19.29 4.94
C LEU A 204 -20.54 -19.42 6.45
N ALA A 205 -21.20 -18.60 7.26
CA ALA A 205 -21.19 -18.75 8.70
C ALA A 205 -22.10 -19.91 9.11
N ASP A 206 -21.62 -20.71 10.08
CA ASP A 206 -22.40 -21.79 10.62
C ASP A 206 -23.61 -21.27 11.42
N VAL A 207 -24.80 -21.54 10.91
CA VAL A 207 -26.08 -21.03 11.43
C VAL A 207 -26.40 -21.61 12.83
N GLU A 208 -26.00 -22.84 13.10
CA GLU A 208 -26.27 -23.50 14.37
C GLU A 208 -25.20 -23.25 15.44
N SER A 209 -24.08 -22.69 15.01
CA SER A 209 -22.94 -22.45 15.90
C SER A 209 -23.10 -21.17 16.70
N ASN A 210 -23.23 -21.36 18.00
CA ASN A 210 -23.23 -20.29 18.99
C ASN A 210 -21.91 -20.33 19.77
N PHE A 211 -21.52 -19.17 20.30
CA PHE A 211 -20.39 -19.04 21.21
C PHE A 211 -20.77 -18.17 22.39
N GLU A 212 -20.03 -18.27 23.47
CA GLU A 212 -20.29 -17.53 24.70
C GLU A 212 -19.08 -16.66 25.05
N LEU A 213 -19.36 -15.43 25.45
CA LEU A 213 -18.36 -14.52 26.03
C LEU A 213 -18.82 -14.03 27.39
N PRO A 214 -17.89 -13.77 28.33
CA PRO A 214 -18.20 -13.18 29.61
C PRO A 214 -18.80 -11.77 29.39
N ILE A 215 -19.71 -11.39 30.26
CA ILE A 215 -20.21 -10.01 30.37
C ILE A 215 -19.24 -9.25 31.27
N GLU A 216 -18.90 -8.00 30.91
CA GLU A 216 -18.04 -7.15 31.74
C GLU A 216 -18.69 -6.94 33.11
N ASN A 217 -17.96 -7.20 34.18
CA ASN A 217 -18.39 -7.08 35.60
C ASN A 217 -19.48 -8.08 36.04
N ASP A 218 -19.70 -9.16 35.32
CA ASP A 218 -20.65 -10.20 35.72
C ASP A 218 -20.05 -11.60 35.44
N ASP A 219 -20.31 -12.57 36.31
CA ASP A 219 -19.96 -13.97 36.09
C ASP A 219 -20.85 -14.66 35.01
N LEU A 220 -21.84 -13.92 34.51
CA LEU A 220 -22.75 -14.42 33.49
C LEU A 220 -22.07 -14.40 32.10
N LYS A 221 -22.34 -15.43 31.31
CA LYS A 221 -21.93 -15.50 29.90
C LYS A 221 -23.11 -15.16 29.00
N ARG A 222 -22.84 -14.34 27.99
CA ARG A 222 -23.82 -14.05 26.93
C ARG A 222 -23.55 -14.92 25.71
N LYS A 223 -24.62 -15.48 25.18
CA LYS A 223 -24.57 -16.33 23.97
C LYS A 223 -24.75 -15.48 22.72
N PHE A 224 -23.91 -15.71 21.73
CA PHE A 224 -23.89 -15.03 20.44
C PHE A 224 -24.05 -16.06 19.31
N ASN A 225 -24.73 -15.67 18.24
CA ASN A 225 -24.85 -16.50 17.05
C ASN A 225 -23.83 -16.06 15.99
N LYS A 226 -23.08 -17.00 15.40
CA LYS A 226 -22.05 -16.70 14.40
C LYS A 226 -22.61 -16.07 13.13
N LYS A 227 -23.82 -16.45 12.72
CA LYS A 227 -24.44 -15.87 11.53
C LYS A 227 -24.81 -14.40 11.76
N GLU A 228 -25.41 -14.08 12.92
CA GLU A 228 -25.80 -12.71 13.26
C GLU A 228 -24.60 -11.76 13.29
N VAL A 229 -23.52 -12.16 13.97
CA VAL A 229 -22.30 -11.33 14.00
C VAL A 229 -21.66 -11.18 12.61
N SER A 230 -21.78 -12.21 11.76
CA SER A 230 -21.27 -12.20 10.39
C SER A 230 -22.10 -11.31 9.46
N GLU A 231 -23.42 -11.24 9.62
CA GLU A 231 -24.29 -10.34 8.83
C GLU A 231 -23.95 -8.86 9.07
N ILE A 232 -23.67 -8.50 10.33
CA ILE A 232 -23.25 -7.14 10.69
C ILE A 232 -21.89 -6.82 10.03
N ALA A 233 -20.92 -7.72 10.19
CA ALA A 233 -19.59 -7.55 9.64
C ALA A 233 -19.59 -7.50 8.11
N GLU A 234 -20.37 -8.35 7.44
CA GLU A 234 -20.53 -8.37 5.97
C GLU A 234 -21.00 -7.01 5.45
N SER A 235 -22.00 -6.41 6.12
CA SER A 235 -22.51 -5.10 5.73
C SER A 235 -21.42 -4.03 5.74
N ARG A 236 -20.56 -4.03 6.76
CA ARG A 236 -19.44 -3.09 6.87
C ARG A 236 -18.34 -3.39 5.89
N PHE A 237 -17.99 -4.66 5.66
CA PHE A 237 -17.00 -5.02 4.65
C PHE A 237 -17.46 -4.67 3.24
N LYS A 238 -18.76 -4.80 2.93
CA LYS A 238 -19.33 -4.32 1.65
C LYS A 238 -19.12 -2.82 1.46
N GLU A 239 -19.25 -2.02 2.51
CA GLU A 239 -18.95 -0.59 2.44
C GLU A 239 -17.47 -0.33 2.11
N ILE A 240 -16.55 -1.03 2.79
CA ILE A 240 -15.11 -0.93 2.50
C ILE A 240 -14.84 -1.31 1.04
N ILE A 241 -15.42 -2.43 0.57
CA ILE A 241 -15.26 -2.90 -0.82
C ILE A 241 -15.81 -1.89 -1.83
N ASN A 242 -16.93 -1.25 -1.54
CA ASN A 242 -17.50 -0.21 -2.39
C ASN A 242 -16.53 0.99 -2.50
N LYS A 243 -15.91 1.40 -1.40
CA LYS A 243 -14.89 2.47 -1.42
C LYS A 243 -13.63 2.06 -2.19
N VAL A 244 -13.22 0.79 -2.09
CA VAL A 244 -12.13 0.24 -2.93
C VAL A 244 -12.53 0.29 -4.41
N ASN A 245 -13.77 -0.08 -4.75
CA ASN A 245 -14.26 -0.01 -6.12
C ASN A 245 -14.29 1.43 -6.67
N GLU A 246 -14.71 2.41 -5.85
CA GLU A 246 -14.63 3.84 -6.22
C GLU A 246 -13.18 4.24 -6.56
N ALA A 247 -12.19 3.78 -5.78
CA ALA A 247 -10.78 4.06 -6.05
C ALA A 247 -10.29 3.37 -7.35
N ILE A 248 -10.73 2.14 -7.61
CA ILE A 248 -10.44 1.43 -8.86
C ILE A 248 -11.04 2.19 -10.06
N GLN A 249 -12.29 2.61 -9.98
CA GLN A 249 -12.95 3.37 -11.04
C GLN A 249 -12.25 4.72 -11.29
N ALA A 250 -11.87 5.43 -10.22
CA ALA A 250 -11.12 6.69 -10.33
C ALA A 250 -9.77 6.55 -11.03
N SER A 251 -9.15 5.36 -10.99
CA SER A 251 -7.91 5.08 -11.71
C SER A 251 -8.08 4.91 -13.22
N GLY A 252 -9.31 4.74 -13.70
CA GLY A 252 -9.62 4.52 -15.11
C GLY A 252 -9.29 3.10 -15.64
N VAL A 253 -8.91 2.15 -14.77
CA VAL A 253 -8.59 0.79 -15.19
C VAL A 253 -9.82 -0.11 -15.26
N ASN A 254 -9.78 -1.06 -16.17
CA ASN A 254 -10.72 -2.18 -16.17
C ASN A 254 -10.10 -3.37 -15.41
N ILE A 255 -10.51 -3.57 -14.17
CA ILE A 255 -9.98 -4.62 -13.29
C ILE A 255 -10.20 -6.03 -13.85
N LEU A 256 -11.24 -6.25 -14.66
CA LEU A 256 -11.52 -7.56 -15.28
C LEU A 256 -10.43 -7.99 -16.29
N LYS A 257 -9.57 -7.05 -16.72
CA LYS A 257 -8.41 -7.32 -17.58
C LYS A 257 -7.13 -7.62 -16.81
N PHE A 258 -7.16 -7.55 -15.48
CA PHE A 258 -5.99 -7.78 -14.64
C PHE A 258 -5.81 -9.27 -14.36
N GLY A 259 -4.69 -9.84 -14.80
CA GLY A 259 -4.40 -11.27 -14.63
C GLY A 259 -4.21 -11.69 -13.16
N SER A 260 -3.64 -10.81 -12.33
CA SER A 260 -3.49 -11.06 -10.89
C SER A 260 -4.69 -10.62 -10.06
N GLY A 261 -5.67 -9.90 -10.66
CA GLY A 261 -6.89 -9.49 -9.97
C GLY A 261 -6.63 -8.60 -8.74
N ILE A 262 -7.19 -8.98 -7.60
CA ILE A 262 -7.05 -8.27 -6.32
C ILE A 262 -6.20 -9.10 -5.36
N LYS A 263 -5.25 -8.45 -4.69
CA LYS A 263 -4.49 -9.03 -3.57
C LYS A 263 -4.82 -8.25 -2.30
N ILE A 264 -5.37 -8.94 -1.29
CA ILE A 264 -5.75 -8.33 -0.02
C ILE A 264 -4.79 -8.71 1.10
N THR A 265 -4.48 -7.75 1.97
CA THR A 265 -3.59 -7.89 3.12
C THR A 265 -4.01 -6.96 4.26
N GLY A 266 -3.18 -6.87 5.30
CA GLY A 266 -3.44 -6.10 6.52
C GLY A 266 -4.19 -6.89 7.58
N GLY A 267 -4.21 -6.38 8.81
CA GLY A 267 -4.87 -7.04 9.94
C GLY A 267 -6.38 -7.24 9.75
N GLY A 268 -7.04 -6.33 9.03
CA GLY A 268 -8.46 -6.44 8.67
C GLY A 268 -8.76 -7.57 7.68
N ALA A 269 -7.77 -7.97 6.87
CA ALA A 269 -7.90 -9.09 5.94
C ALA A 269 -7.83 -10.47 6.61
N ASN A 270 -7.54 -10.56 7.92
CA ASN A 270 -7.54 -11.82 8.65
C ASN A 270 -8.96 -12.36 8.94
N VAL A 271 -10.00 -11.61 8.63
CA VAL A 271 -11.38 -12.09 8.72
C VAL A 271 -11.65 -13.13 7.63
N LYS A 272 -12.22 -14.27 8.03
CA LYS A 272 -12.48 -15.41 7.13
C LYS A 272 -13.41 -15.03 5.98
N ASN A 273 -13.15 -15.60 4.79
CA ASN A 273 -13.96 -15.46 3.58
C ASN A 273 -14.07 -14.02 3.03
N LEU A 274 -13.17 -13.13 3.42
CA LEU A 274 -13.17 -11.76 2.91
C LEU A 274 -12.77 -11.73 1.41
N ASP A 275 -11.88 -12.60 0.98
CA ASP A 275 -11.50 -12.81 -0.42
C ASP A 275 -12.71 -13.23 -1.28
N LEU A 276 -13.57 -14.10 -0.75
CA LEU A 276 -14.80 -14.53 -1.43
C LEU A 276 -15.81 -13.39 -1.52
N LEU A 277 -15.92 -12.56 -0.49
CA LEU A 277 -16.80 -11.38 -0.52
C LEU A 277 -16.31 -10.36 -1.56
N PHE A 278 -14.99 -10.08 -1.64
CA PHE A 278 -14.41 -9.24 -2.68
C PHE A 278 -14.72 -9.78 -4.08
N LYS A 279 -14.52 -11.10 -4.29
CA LYS A 279 -14.82 -11.75 -5.56
C LYS A 279 -16.29 -11.63 -5.95
N GLU A 280 -17.20 -11.81 -4.99
CA GLU A 280 -18.64 -11.70 -5.22
C GLU A 280 -19.05 -10.26 -5.58
N GLN A 281 -18.52 -9.26 -4.87
CA GLN A 281 -18.87 -7.86 -5.08
C GLN A 281 -18.25 -7.24 -6.34
N LEU A 282 -17.03 -7.62 -6.72
CA LEU A 282 -16.29 -6.98 -7.81
C LEU A 282 -16.18 -7.85 -9.07
N GLY A 283 -16.66 -9.09 -9.03
CA GLY A 283 -16.68 -9.99 -10.19
C GLY A 283 -15.32 -10.39 -10.71
N THR A 284 -14.24 -10.24 -9.91
CA THR A 284 -12.88 -10.55 -10.32
C THR A 284 -12.17 -11.44 -9.30
N LYS A 285 -11.09 -12.08 -9.72
CA LYS A 285 -10.23 -12.88 -8.84
C LYS A 285 -9.76 -12.04 -7.66
N CYS A 286 -9.90 -12.56 -6.44
CA CYS A 286 -9.36 -11.98 -5.24
C CYS A 286 -8.65 -13.06 -4.43
N GLU A 287 -7.46 -12.77 -3.95
CA GLU A 287 -6.64 -13.68 -3.16
C GLU A 287 -5.99 -12.94 -1.98
N TYR A 288 -5.76 -13.67 -0.90
CA TYR A 288 -4.92 -13.17 0.17
C TYR A 288 -3.47 -13.07 -0.30
N LEU A 289 -2.80 -11.98 0.07
CA LEU A 289 -1.38 -11.84 -0.16
C LEU A 289 -0.60 -12.82 0.72
N LEU A 290 0.30 -13.57 0.11
CA LEU A 290 1.29 -14.36 0.82
C LEU A 290 2.53 -13.51 1.06
N LEU A 291 2.91 -13.34 2.32
CA LEU A 291 4.08 -12.54 2.67
C LEU A 291 5.38 -13.25 2.28
N LYS A 292 6.40 -12.48 1.89
CA LYS A 292 7.71 -13.05 1.51
C LYS A 292 8.41 -13.69 2.70
N LYS A 293 8.77 -14.98 2.57
CA LYS A 293 9.48 -15.77 3.60
C LYS A 293 10.90 -15.30 3.90
N THR A 294 11.51 -14.56 3.00
CA THR A 294 12.97 -14.29 3.00
C THR A 294 13.44 -13.39 4.14
N VAL A 295 12.54 -12.70 4.82
CA VAL A 295 12.90 -11.68 5.82
C VAL A 295 12.94 -12.23 7.26
N PHE A 296 12.25 -13.33 7.53
CA PHE A 296 12.15 -13.87 8.88
C PHE A 296 12.42 -15.37 8.93
N LYS A 297 13.02 -15.86 10.03
CA LYS A 297 13.21 -17.29 10.31
C LYS A 297 11.88 -18.00 10.63
N GLU A 298 10.89 -17.25 11.12
CA GLU A 298 9.56 -17.77 11.44
C GLU A 298 8.64 -17.70 10.22
N ASN A 299 7.67 -18.60 10.13
CA ASN A 299 6.65 -18.58 9.09
C ASN A 299 5.64 -17.46 9.38
N LEU A 300 5.72 -16.37 8.62
CA LEU A 300 4.83 -15.21 8.69
C LEU A 300 3.81 -15.18 7.54
N GLU A 301 3.70 -16.23 6.72
CA GLU A 301 2.87 -16.23 5.52
C GLU A 301 1.42 -15.80 5.79
N ASP A 302 0.87 -16.23 6.93
CA ASP A 302 -0.52 -15.94 7.33
C ASP A 302 -0.65 -14.68 8.22
N LYS A 303 0.46 -14.01 8.53
CA LYS A 303 0.46 -12.84 9.41
C LYS A 303 0.41 -11.55 8.59
N ARG A 304 -0.69 -11.33 7.88
CA ARG A 304 -0.90 -10.24 6.92
C ARG A 304 -0.75 -8.84 7.53
N GLU A 305 -0.90 -8.71 8.84
CA GLU A 305 -0.67 -7.48 9.60
C GLU A 305 0.78 -6.96 9.52
N TYR A 306 1.74 -7.80 9.16
CA TYR A 306 3.14 -7.41 9.01
C TYR A 306 3.52 -6.99 7.59
N ALA A 307 2.59 -6.90 6.64
CA ALA A 307 2.88 -6.57 5.25
C ALA A 307 3.68 -5.26 5.09
N THR A 308 3.27 -4.20 5.80
CA THR A 308 3.97 -2.91 5.78
C THR A 308 5.38 -3.03 6.38
N LEU A 309 5.54 -3.74 7.51
CA LEU A 309 6.85 -3.94 8.15
C LEU A 309 7.82 -4.66 7.21
N ILE A 310 7.37 -5.74 6.58
CA ILE A 310 8.16 -6.47 5.58
C ILE A 310 8.52 -5.56 4.41
N GLY A 311 7.56 -4.76 3.97
CA GLY A 311 7.77 -3.79 2.90
C GLY A 311 8.83 -2.76 3.25
N LEU A 312 8.82 -2.20 4.45
CA LEU A 312 9.85 -1.26 4.93
C LEU A 312 11.23 -1.92 5.02
N LEU A 313 11.32 -3.16 5.50
CA LEU A 313 12.59 -3.90 5.58
C LEU A 313 13.19 -4.21 4.20
N LEU A 314 12.36 -4.44 3.20
CA LEU A 314 12.79 -4.69 1.82
C LEU A 314 12.97 -3.41 0.99
N TRP A 315 12.48 -2.28 1.49
CA TRP A 315 12.51 -1.01 0.79
C TRP A 315 13.90 -0.55 0.37
N PRO A 316 14.93 -0.56 1.24
CA PRO A 316 16.28 -0.17 0.86
C PRO A 316 16.90 -1.08 -0.19
N VAL A 317 16.70 -2.40 -0.05
CA VAL A 317 17.28 -3.42 -0.93
C VAL A 317 16.78 -3.26 -2.37
N SER A 318 15.50 -2.97 -2.54
CA SER A 318 14.87 -2.83 -3.85
C SER A 318 15.22 -1.54 -4.60
N HIS A 319 15.89 -0.59 -3.93
CA HIS A 319 16.24 0.73 -4.51
C HIS A 319 17.75 0.90 -4.78
N VAL A 320 18.55 -0.15 -4.51
CA VAL A 320 19.99 -0.17 -4.79
C VAL A 320 20.28 -0.42 -6.28
N GLU A 321 19.33 -1.05 -7.00
CA GLU A 321 19.51 -1.33 -8.42
C GLU A 321 19.35 -0.06 -9.27
N ASP A 322 20.19 0.10 -10.29
CA ASP A 322 20.24 1.27 -11.21
C ASP A 322 18.88 1.55 -11.92
N ASP A 323 17.96 0.62 -11.84
CA ASP A 323 16.62 0.64 -12.45
C ASP A 323 15.49 0.99 -11.47
N SER A 324 15.79 1.58 -10.31
CA SER A 324 14.75 2.00 -9.36
C SER A 324 13.73 2.93 -10.02
N PRO A 325 12.42 2.68 -9.87
CA PRO A 325 11.40 3.58 -10.38
C PRO A 325 11.32 4.91 -9.61
N LEU A 326 12.00 5.02 -8.44
CA LEU A 326 11.96 6.23 -7.64
C LEU A 326 12.93 7.28 -8.16
N ILE A 327 12.44 8.51 -8.31
CA ILE A 327 13.17 9.65 -8.81
C ILE A 327 13.78 10.42 -7.62
N GLY A 328 15.09 10.60 -7.61
CA GLY A 328 15.76 11.52 -6.67
C GLY A 328 16.04 10.97 -5.26
N ILE A 329 16.09 9.64 -5.07
CA ILE A 329 16.57 9.06 -3.81
C ILE A 329 18.07 9.27 -3.65
N LYS A 330 18.50 9.74 -2.48
CA LYS A 330 19.93 9.85 -2.14
C LYS A 330 20.53 8.44 -1.98
N LYS A 331 21.60 8.14 -2.72
CA LYS A 331 22.36 6.87 -2.64
C LYS A 331 22.86 6.51 -1.23
N SER A 332 23.03 7.51 -0.33
CA SER A 332 23.57 7.30 1.02
C SER A 332 22.72 6.35 1.89
N PHE A 333 21.42 6.23 1.61
CA PHE A 333 20.54 5.38 2.38
C PHE A 333 20.72 3.89 2.07
N THR A 334 21.10 3.57 0.84
CA THR A 334 21.19 2.19 0.35
C THR A 334 22.50 1.51 0.74
N GLU A 335 23.60 2.25 0.90
CA GLU A 335 24.92 1.69 1.22
C GLU A 335 25.01 1.16 2.66
N ASN A 336 24.30 1.77 3.62
CA ASN A 336 24.32 1.37 5.01
C ASN A 336 23.54 0.07 5.29
N PHE A 337 22.52 -0.24 4.49
CA PHE A 337 21.69 -1.45 4.68
C PHE A 337 22.24 -2.68 3.96
N SER A 338 22.95 -2.53 2.84
CA SER A 338 23.54 -3.67 2.11
C SER A 338 24.56 -4.47 2.93
N ASN A 339 25.13 -3.87 3.98
CA ASN A 339 26.12 -4.50 4.86
C ASN A 339 25.50 -5.29 6.03
N ILE A 340 24.20 -5.14 6.30
CA ILE A 340 23.49 -5.85 7.40
C ILE A 340 23.07 -7.24 6.96
N TRP A 341 22.96 -7.50 5.64
CA TRP A 341 22.46 -8.75 5.08
C TRP A 341 23.55 -9.65 4.46
N LYS A 342 24.82 -9.25 4.55
CA LYS A 342 25.98 -10.10 4.27
C LYS A 342 26.45 -10.79 5.55
#